data_9781a7c28fe0884b2527b7c34e53b792
#
_entry.id   9781a7c28fe0884b2527b7c34e53b792
#
_cell.length_a   1.000
_cell.length_b   1.000
_cell.length_c   1.000
_cell.angle_alpha   90.00
_cell.angle_beta   90.00
_cell.angle_gamma   90.00
#
_symmetry.space_group_name_H-M   'P 1'
#
loop_
_entity.id
_entity.type
_entity.pdbx_description
1 polymer ?
#
loop_
_entity_poly.entity_id
_entity_poly.type
_entity_poly.pdbx_seq_one_letter_code
_entity_poly.pdbx_strand_id
1 'polypeptide(L)'
;MVYNGGICLIIFKTLSYKNFLSSGNYKTTIDFTKNNNTLVSGENGAGKSTMLDALTFVLFGKSFRGINLSLLVNSINEKDCEVEIEFSSGKNEYRVIRGIKPKKFEIYRNGELLDQDSKSKDYQKILEEQVLKMTFKSFCQVVILGSSNYIPFMKLSAKDRRLVVENLLDIDVFSVMNTLVRARLQTVKESIKDIDHKVELIKEKVDAKKGIIDTLKKKSEDSIEDYKKEISTNNKEVSALQEELKDIDNEIEYLFNKVKDKDDVPKRLLKMEAL
;
A
#
# COMPACT_ATOMS: atom_id res chain seq x y z
N MET A 1 11.88 21.73 -13.41
CA MET A 1 10.94 22.66 -12.78
C MET A 1 11.66 23.33 -11.62
N VAL A 2 12.03 24.60 -11.77
CA VAL A 2 12.75 25.38 -10.75
C VAL A 2 11.72 25.81 -9.71
N TYR A 3 11.80 25.27 -8.50
CA TYR A 3 11.04 25.77 -7.36
C TYR A 3 11.60 27.13 -6.98
N ASN A 4 10.97 28.19 -7.44
CA ASN A 4 11.14 29.52 -6.84
C ASN A 4 10.42 29.50 -5.50
N GLY A 5 11.15 29.26 -4.42
CA GLY A 5 10.71 29.34 -3.03
C GLY A 5 10.40 30.76 -2.59
N GLY A 6 9.45 31.41 -3.24
CA GLY A 6 8.90 32.67 -2.75
C GLY A 6 7.92 32.37 -1.63
N ILE A 7 8.16 32.89 -0.43
CA ILE A 7 7.19 32.92 0.68
C ILE A 7 5.89 33.50 0.12
N CYS A 8 4.83 32.68 0.10
CA CYS A 8 3.52 33.10 -0.36
C CYS A 8 2.91 34.03 0.71
N LEU A 9 3.20 35.34 0.59
CA LEU A 9 2.69 36.33 1.51
C LEU A 9 1.18 36.54 1.25
N ILE A 10 0.37 36.23 2.24
CA ILE A 10 -1.08 36.54 2.23
C ILE A 10 -1.28 37.91 2.82
N ILE A 11 -1.95 38.79 2.08
CA ILE A 11 -2.29 40.14 2.52
C ILE A 11 -3.82 40.27 2.50
N PHE A 12 -4.44 40.29 3.66
CA PHE A 12 -5.89 40.57 3.79
C PHE A 12 -6.16 42.03 3.47
N LYS A 13 -7.14 42.28 2.60
CA LYS A 13 -7.52 43.63 2.16
C LYS A 13 -8.77 44.09 2.87
N THR A 14 -9.90 43.46 2.60
CA THR A 14 -11.18 43.83 3.14
C THR A 14 -11.92 42.65 3.72
N LEU A 15 -12.60 42.83 4.86
CA LEU A 15 -13.52 41.89 5.45
C LEU A 15 -14.87 42.55 5.60
N SER A 16 -15.91 41.98 5.03
CA SER A 16 -17.28 42.48 5.13
C SER A 16 -18.21 41.41 5.66
N TYR A 17 -19.15 41.80 6.48
CA TYR A 17 -20.16 40.86 6.98
C TYR A 17 -21.49 41.57 7.25
N LYS A 18 -22.60 40.83 7.10
CA LYS A 18 -23.97 41.25 7.43
C LYS A 18 -24.73 40.10 8.06
N ASN A 19 -25.67 40.41 8.93
CA ASN A 19 -26.50 39.43 9.67
C ASN A 19 -25.65 38.31 10.34
N PHE A 20 -24.46 38.67 10.78
CA PHE A 20 -23.52 37.75 11.40
C PHE A 20 -23.38 38.07 12.90
N LEU A 21 -23.76 37.12 13.77
CA LEU A 21 -23.83 37.29 15.23
C LEU A 21 -24.62 38.54 15.62
N SER A 22 -24.00 39.51 16.28
CA SER A 22 -24.66 40.77 16.74
C SER A 22 -24.77 41.83 15.64
N SER A 23 -24.16 41.61 14.44
CA SER A 23 -24.27 42.58 13.35
C SER A 23 -25.61 42.48 12.63
N GLY A 24 -26.21 43.62 12.31
CA GLY A 24 -27.51 43.71 11.63
C GLY A 24 -27.38 43.55 10.10
N ASN A 25 -28.45 43.99 9.41
CA ASN A 25 -28.56 43.86 7.95
C ASN A 25 -27.66 44.83 7.16
N TYR A 26 -27.11 45.83 7.81
CA TYR A 26 -26.09 46.71 7.17
C TYR A 26 -24.76 46.00 7.05
N LYS A 27 -24.16 46.10 5.85
CA LYS A 27 -22.86 45.50 5.59
C LYS A 27 -21.75 46.25 6.35
N THR A 28 -21.19 45.64 7.35
CA THR A 28 -20.03 46.17 8.06
C THR A 28 -18.77 45.77 7.27
N THR A 29 -17.95 46.75 6.90
CA THR A 29 -16.72 46.53 6.13
C THR A 29 -15.52 47.04 6.93
N ILE A 30 -14.48 46.20 7.03
CA ILE A 30 -13.22 46.50 7.69
C ILE A 30 -12.15 46.46 6.63
N ASP A 31 -11.38 47.54 6.50
CA ASP A 31 -10.24 47.64 5.61
C ASP A 31 -8.95 47.46 6.41
N PHE A 32 -8.24 46.40 6.12
CA PHE A 32 -6.95 46.04 6.77
C PHE A 32 -5.75 46.75 6.14
N THR A 33 -5.91 47.38 4.98
CA THR A 33 -4.82 48.03 4.27
C THR A 33 -4.65 49.49 4.64
N LYS A 34 -5.61 50.06 5.30
CA LYS A 34 -5.67 51.51 5.60
C LYS A 34 -4.57 51.97 6.55
N ASN A 35 -4.19 51.11 7.51
CA ASN A 35 -3.14 51.42 8.49
C ASN A 35 -2.34 50.16 8.80
N ASN A 36 -1.05 50.32 9.09
CA ASN A 36 -0.16 49.21 9.49
C ASN A 36 -0.55 48.59 10.82
N ASN A 37 -1.12 49.39 11.73
CA ASN A 37 -1.61 48.94 13.03
C ASN A 37 -2.99 49.55 13.28
N THR A 38 -3.93 48.76 13.75
CA THR A 38 -5.32 49.18 14.05
C THR A 38 -5.69 48.75 15.44
N LEU A 39 -6.07 49.72 16.29
CA LEU A 39 -6.66 49.47 17.60
C LEU A 39 -8.17 49.40 17.48
N VAL A 40 -8.78 48.28 17.87
CA VAL A 40 -10.25 48.13 17.96
C VAL A 40 -10.65 48.22 19.42
N SER A 41 -11.26 49.32 19.79
CA SER A 41 -11.77 49.57 21.15
C SER A 41 -13.29 49.63 21.16
N GLY A 42 -13.92 49.38 22.31
CA GLY A 42 -15.36 49.41 22.50
C GLY A 42 -15.78 48.65 23.76
N GLU A 43 -16.99 48.80 24.18
CA GLU A 43 -17.60 48.14 25.35
C GLU A 43 -17.65 46.60 25.12
N ASN A 44 -17.87 45.87 26.24
CA ASN A 44 -18.08 44.44 26.14
C ASN A 44 -19.41 44.18 25.44
N GLY A 45 -19.38 43.26 24.44
CA GLY A 45 -20.54 43.00 23.59
C GLY A 45 -20.60 43.83 22.29
N ALA A 46 -19.80 44.88 22.13
CA ALA A 46 -19.80 45.78 20.95
C ALA A 46 -19.35 45.11 19.63
N GLY A 47 -19.05 43.81 19.63
CA GLY A 47 -18.73 43.08 18.42
C GLY A 47 -17.23 43.00 18.08
N LYS A 48 -16.33 43.40 18.99
CA LYS A 48 -14.84 43.35 18.74
C LYS A 48 -14.38 41.96 18.29
N SER A 49 -14.81 40.89 18.94
CA SER A 49 -14.47 39.51 18.59
C SER A 49 -15.26 38.95 17.40
N THR A 50 -16.37 39.61 17.02
CA THR A 50 -17.18 39.21 15.88
C THR A 50 -16.40 39.25 14.57
N MET A 51 -15.48 40.22 14.44
CA MET A 51 -14.56 40.33 13.31
C MET A 51 -13.69 39.07 13.16
N LEU A 52 -13.17 38.54 14.28
CA LEU A 52 -12.30 37.32 14.25
C LEU A 52 -13.11 36.08 13.90
N ASP A 53 -14.35 35.98 14.41
CA ASP A 53 -15.25 34.90 14.03
C ASP A 53 -15.67 34.99 12.56
N ALA A 54 -15.91 36.18 12.03
CA ALA A 54 -16.22 36.40 10.63
C ALA A 54 -15.03 35.99 9.73
N LEU A 55 -13.83 36.41 10.10
CA LEU A 55 -12.62 36.07 9.40
C LEU A 55 -12.41 34.55 9.33
N THR A 56 -12.49 33.86 10.43
CA THR A 56 -12.31 32.40 10.46
C THR A 56 -13.47 31.64 9.80
N PHE A 57 -14.71 32.18 9.92
CA PHE A 57 -15.86 31.58 9.26
C PHE A 57 -15.74 31.66 7.73
N VAL A 58 -15.42 32.81 7.17
CA VAL A 58 -15.32 32.94 5.70
C VAL A 58 -14.20 32.07 5.12
N LEU A 59 -13.05 31.96 5.79
CA LEU A 59 -11.90 31.17 5.31
C LEU A 59 -12.08 29.67 5.55
N PHE A 60 -12.55 29.26 6.74
CA PHE A 60 -12.55 27.84 7.16
C PHE A 60 -13.94 27.26 7.41
N GLY A 61 -15.01 28.06 7.31
CA GLY A 61 -16.37 27.62 7.65
C GLY A 61 -16.59 27.32 9.13
N LYS A 62 -15.71 27.82 10.00
CA LYS A 62 -15.75 27.61 11.46
C LYS A 62 -15.52 28.91 12.19
N SER A 63 -16.24 29.10 13.32
CA SER A 63 -15.99 30.22 14.21
C SER A 63 -14.71 30.02 15.02
N PHE A 64 -13.97 31.08 15.26
CA PHE A 64 -12.80 31.08 16.14
C PHE A 64 -13.14 30.63 17.57
N ARG A 65 -14.29 31.08 18.09
CA ARG A 65 -14.76 30.72 19.43
C ARG A 65 -15.50 29.39 19.53
N GLY A 66 -15.57 28.62 18.42
CA GLY A 66 -16.25 27.34 18.38
C GLY A 66 -17.78 27.41 18.43
N ILE A 67 -18.34 28.54 18.03
CA ILE A 67 -19.80 28.76 17.99
C ILE A 67 -20.40 27.91 16.87
N ASN A 68 -21.51 27.22 17.13
CA ASN A 68 -22.22 26.43 16.13
C ASN A 68 -22.70 27.30 14.97
N LEU A 69 -22.68 26.80 13.74
CA LEU A 69 -23.04 27.54 12.53
C LEU A 69 -24.45 28.15 12.58
N SER A 70 -25.41 27.46 13.19
CA SER A 70 -26.76 27.95 13.35
C SER A 70 -26.84 29.21 14.21
N LEU A 71 -25.94 29.36 15.18
CA LEU A 71 -25.87 30.49 16.10
C LEU A 71 -25.04 31.67 15.55
N LEU A 72 -24.36 31.49 14.41
CA LEU A 72 -23.63 32.57 13.73
C LEU A 72 -24.58 33.52 12.98
N VAL A 73 -25.80 33.09 12.67
CA VAL A 73 -26.83 33.94 12.05
C VAL A 73 -27.38 34.88 13.09
N ASN A 74 -27.59 36.16 12.73
CA ASN A 74 -28.21 37.13 13.60
C ASN A 74 -29.58 36.64 14.05
N SER A 75 -29.82 36.65 15.38
CA SER A 75 -31.03 36.09 15.99
C SER A 75 -32.29 36.91 15.74
N ILE A 76 -32.16 38.17 15.30
CA ILE A 76 -33.28 39.04 15.00
C ILE A 76 -33.73 38.84 13.55
N ASN A 77 -32.77 38.83 12.61
CA ASN A 77 -33.07 38.77 11.18
C ASN A 77 -33.20 37.34 10.67
N GLU A 78 -32.53 36.36 11.29
CA GLU A 78 -32.53 34.90 11.04
C GLU A 78 -32.25 34.45 9.58
N LYS A 79 -31.86 35.40 8.73
CA LYS A 79 -31.62 35.15 7.27
C LYS A 79 -30.49 36.03 6.75
N ASP A 80 -30.09 35.77 5.51
CA ASP A 80 -29.12 36.54 4.71
C ASP A 80 -27.80 36.82 5.44
N CYS A 81 -27.34 35.85 6.23
CA CYS A 81 -26.04 35.90 6.86
C CYS A 81 -24.97 35.67 5.79
N GLU A 82 -24.17 36.69 5.51
CA GLU A 82 -23.10 36.62 4.51
C GLU A 82 -21.84 37.28 5.06
N VAL A 83 -20.72 36.61 4.80
CA VAL A 83 -19.37 37.11 5.11
C VAL A 83 -18.53 37.01 3.84
N GLU A 84 -17.80 38.08 3.58
CA GLU A 84 -16.94 38.21 2.39
C GLU A 84 -15.57 38.71 2.81
N ILE A 85 -14.52 38.15 2.18
CA ILE A 85 -13.15 38.58 2.38
C ILE A 85 -12.45 38.72 1.05
N GLU A 86 -11.66 39.78 0.91
CA GLU A 86 -10.72 39.99 -0.18
C GLU A 86 -9.30 39.96 0.34
N PHE A 87 -8.42 39.23 -0.36
CA PHE A 87 -7.02 39.13 -0.02
C PHE A 87 -6.18 38.80 -1.26
N SER A 88 -4.89 39.12 -1.20
CA SER A 88 -3.93 38.68 -2.20
C SER A 88 -3.07 37.55 -1.67
N SER A 89 -2.75 36.59 -2.52
CA SER A 89 -1.81 35.49 -2.25
C SER A 89 -0.83 35.37 -3.41
N GLY A 90 0.39 35.79 -3.18
CA GLY A 90 1.40 35.94 -4.21
C GLY A 90 0.98 36.97 -5.28
N LYS A 91 0.78 36.54 -6.53
CA LYS A 91 0.37 37.41 -7.66
C LYS A 91 -1.15 37.40 -7.92
N ASN A 92 -1.91 36.59 -7.19
CA ASN A 92 -3.33 36.43 -7.43
C ASN A 92 -4.17 37.16 -6.37
N GLU A 93 -5.27 37.72 -6.83
CA GLU A 93 -6.30 38.31 -5.99
C GLU A 93 -7.42 37.30 -5.76
N TYR A 94 -7.82 37.14 -4.51
CA TYR A 94 -8.88 36.25 -4.13
C TYR A 94 -9.99 36.99 -3.41
N ARG A 95 -11.23 36.60 -3.73
CA ARG A 95 -12.42 37.04 -3.05
C ARG A 95 -13.22 35.81 -2.67
N VAL A 96 -13.47 35.63 -1.38
CA VAL A 96 -14.23 34.49 -0.85
C VAL A 96 -15.50 34.99 -0.22
N ILE A 97 -16.64 34.38 -0.61
CA ILE A 97 -17.96 34.70 -0.06
C ILE A 97 -18.54 33.45 0.57
N ARG A 98 -18.97 33.57 1.81
CA ARG A 98 -19.63 32.48 2.52
C ARG A 98 -20.90 32.95 3.19
N GLY A 99 -22.00 32.22 2.98
CA GLY A 99 -23.33 32.53 3.51
C GLY A 99 -23.94 31.38 4.29
N ILE A 100 -24.82 31.78 5.23
CA ILE A 100 -25.72 30.87 5.97
C ILE A 100 -27.12 31.39 5.73
N LYS A 101 -28.06 30.55 5.26
CA LYS A 101 -29.45 30.91 4.96
C LYS A 101 -29.58 32.14 4.01
N PRO A 102 -29.33 31.97 2.71
CA PRO A 102 -29.03 30.71 2.00
C PRO A 102 -27.59 30.26 2.18
N LYS A 103 -27.38 28.95 2.07
CA LYS A 103 -26.02 28.39 2.08
C LYS A 103 -25.29 28.80 0.80
N LYS A 104 -24.19 29.53 0.95
CA LYS A 104 -23.40 30.05 -0.14
C LYS A 104 -21.92 29.79 0.15
N PHE A 105 -21.15 29.41 -0.85
CA PHE A 105 -19.69 29.33 -0.76
C PHE A 105 -19.11 29.53 -2.15
N GLU A 106 -18.51 30.66 -2.39
CA GLU A 106 -17.95 31.08 -3.68
C GLU A 106 -16.52 31.56 -3.48
N ILE A 107 -15.64 31.18 -4.39
CA ILE A 107 -14.24 31.60 -4.42
C ILE A 107 -13.96 32.20 -5.79
N TYR A 108 -13.56 33.45 -5.82
CA TYR A 108 -13.15 34.14 -7.03
C TYR A 108 -11.64 34.28 -7.02
N ARG A 109 -11.03 34.10 -8.17
CA ARG A 109 -9.61 34.34 -8.43
C ARG A 109 -9.46 35.32 -9.58
N ASN A 110 -8.83 36.46 -9.33
CA ASN A 110 -8.65 37.55 -10.32
C ASN A 110 -9.98 37.98 -10.97
N GLY A 111 -11.07 37.97 -10.21
CA GLY A 111 -12.42 38.34 -10.68
C GLY A 111 -13.24 37.21 -11.31
N GLU A 112 -12.63 36.06 -11.61
CA GLU A 112 -13.32 34.90 -12.19
C GLU A 112 -13.72 33.92 -11.07
N LEU A 113 -14.97 33.42 -11.14
CA LEU A 113 -15.45 32.39 -10.23
C LEU A 113 -14.71 31.07 -10.53
N LEU A 114 -14.11 30.50 -9.51
CA LEU A 114 -13.53 29.16 -9.65
C LEU A 114 -14.65 28.14 -9.89
N ASP A 115 -14.45 27.26 -10.86
CA ASP A 115 -15.45 26.31 -11.33
C ASP A 115 -15.97 25.41 -10.20
N GLN A 116 -17.31 25.27 -10.09
CA GLN A 116 -17.98 24.65 -8.95
C GLN A 116 -18.48 23.22 -9.22
N ASP A 117 -17.89 22.50 -10.15
CA ASP A 117 -18.29 21.12 -10.47
C ASP A 117 -18.01 20.10 -9.34
N SER A 118 -17.31 20.49 -8.29
CA SER A 118 -16.95 19.64 -7.16
C SER A 118 -17.83 19.91 -5.91
N LYS A 119 -17.91 18.92 -5.02
CA LYS A 119 -18.62 19.07 -3.73
C LYS A 119 -17.96 20.15 -2.86
N SER A 120 -18.74 20.90 -2.09
CA SER A 120 -18.27 22.02 -1.24
C SER A 120 -17.09 21.66 -0.30
N LYS A 121 -16.88 20.38 0.00
CA LYS A 121 -15.72 19.90 0.77
C LYS A 121 -14.40 19.97 -0.02
N ASP A 122 -14.46 19.75 -1.32
CA ASP A 122 -13.27 19.79 -2.18
C ASP A 122 -12.84 21.24 -2.39
N TYR A 123 -13.79 22.16 -2.47
CA TYR A 123 -13.55 23.61 -2.46
C TYR A 123 -12.86 24.12 -1.20
N GLN A 124 -13.27 23.60 -0.03
CA GLN A 124 -12.62 23.96 1.22
C GLN A 124 -11.16 23.49 1.24
N LYS A 125 -10.89 22.28 0.72
CA LYS A 125 -9.51 21.78 0.58
C LYS A 125 -8.69 22.63 -0.37
N ILE A 126 -9.24 23.02 -1.51
CA ILE A 126 -8.54 23.90 -2.46
C ILE A 126 -8.16 25.22 -1.76
N LEU A 127 -9.09 25.83 -1.01
CA LEU A 127 -8.81 27.06 -0.27
C LEU A 127 -7.74 26.86 0.80
N GLU A 128 -7.82 25.80 1.60
CA GLU A 128 -6.87 25.54 2.69
C GLU A 128 -5.48 25.10 2.17
N GLU A 129 -5.42 24.18 1.20
CA GLU A 129 -4.17 23.55 0.76
C GLU A 129 -3.45 24.32 -0.36
N GLN A 130 -4.21 24.93 -1.28
CA GLN A 130 -3.59 25.59 -2.46
C GLN A 130 -3.49 27.10 -2.32
N VAL A 131 -4.49 27.73 -1.68
CA VAL A 131 -4.55 29.22 -1.61
C VAL A 131 -3.96 29.72 -0.31
N LEU A 132 -4.47 29.24 0.84
CA LEU A 132 -4.02 29.69 2.17
C LEU A 132 -2.76 28.96 2.63
N LYS A 133 -2.58 27.72 2.16
CA LYS A 133 -1.50 26.80 2.60
C LYS A 133 -1.46 26.65 4.12
N MET A 134 -2.63 26.68 4.76
CA MET A 134 -2.73 26.75 6.20
C MET A 134 -4.02 26.11 6.67
N THR A 135 -3.96 25.26 7.69
CA THR A 135 -5.14 24.68 8.31
C THR A 135 -5.80 25.66 9.29
N PHE A 136 -7.07 25.47 9.60
CA PHE A 136 -7.77 26.26 10.64
C PHE A 136 -6.99 26.34 11.95
N LYS A 137 -6.42 25.21 12.39
CA LYS A 137 -5.64 25.12 13.64
C LYS A 137 -4.37 25.96 13.58
N SER A 138 -3.64 25.86 12.48
CA SER A 138 -2.41 26.65 12.27
C SER A 138 -2.71 28.13 12.16
N PHE A 139 -3.79 28.50 11.45
CA PHE A 139 -4.25 29.88 11.33
C PHE A 139 -4.57 30.50 12.70
N CYS A 140 -5.34 29.79 13.53
CA CYS A 140 -5.66 30.23 14.88
C CYS A 140 -4.46 30.32 15.83
N GLN A 141 -3.37 29.62 15.53
CA GLN A 141 -2.13 29.66 16.33
C GLN A 141 -1.17 30.76 15.91
N VAL A 142 -1.20 31.14 14.65
CA VAL A 142 -0.20 32.06 14.05
C VAL A 142 -0.78 33.44 13.80
N VAL A 143 -2.04 33.50 13.30
CA VAL A 143 -2.66 34.77 12.89
C VAL A 143 -3.55 35.35 13.99
N ILE A 144 -4.27 34.51 14.75
CA ILE A 144 -5.19 34.98 15.79
C ILE A 144 -4.63 34.62 17.17
N LEU A 145 -3.97 35.58 17.81
CA LEU A 145 -3.45 35.43 19.16
C LEU A 145 -4.53 35.90 20.17
N GLY A 146 -5.56 35.09 20.39
CA GLY A 146 -6.68 35.44 21.26
C GLY A 146 -6.54 34.89 22.67
N SER A 147 -7.15 35.58 23.65
CA SER A 147 -7.03 35.21 25.06
C SER A 147 -7.97 34.08 25.51
N SER A 148 -9.11 33.86 24.86
CA SER A 148 -10.16 32.95 25.36
C SER A 148 -10.03 31.49 24.95
N ASN A 149 -9.42 31.19 23.77
CA ASN A 149 -9.23 29.82 23.28
C ASN A 149 -7.81 29.57 22.74
N TYR A 150 -6.90 30.49 23.02
CA TYR A 150 -5.52 30.36 22.62
C TYR A 150 -4.77 29.38 23.50
N ILE A 151 -4.34 28.28 22.93
CA ILE A 151 -3.43 27.33 23.58
C ILE A 151 -2.00 27.70 23.16
N PRO A 152 -1.13 28.13 24.08
CA PRO A 152 0.27 28.45 23.73
C PRO A 152 0.92 27.29 22.96
N PHE A 153 1.71 27.59 21.95
CA PHE A 153 2.35 26.60 21.09
C PHE A 153 3.03 25.45 21.88
N MET A 154 3.69 25.78 23.00
CA MET A 154 4.36 24.80 23.86
C MET A 154 3.40 23.87 24.62
N LYS A 155 2.15 24.26 24.79
CA LYS A 155 1.10 23.43 25.42
C LYS A 155 0.35 22.55 24.42
N LEU A 156 0.56 22.74 23.12
CA LEU A 156 0.01 21.86 22.08
C LEU A 156 0.56 20.45 22.20
N SER A 157 -0.21 19.46 21.77
CA SER A 157 0.31 18.08 21.62
C SER A 157 1.51 18.06 20.64
N ALA A 158 2.41 17.08 20.79
CA ALA A 158 3.55 16.93 19.88
C ALA A 158 3.13 16.84 18.41
N LYS A 159 1.99 16.17 18.13
CA LYS A 159 1.40 16.06 16.80
C LYS A 159 0.94 17.41 16.27
N ASP A 160 0.26 18.20 17.09
CA ASP A 160 -0.28 19.50 16.69
C ASP A 160 0.86 20.52 16.49
N ARG A 161 1.89 20.53 17.37
CA ARG A 161 3.07 21.38 17.18
C ARG A 161 3.77 21.10 15.85
N ARG A 162 3.95 19.81 15.54
CA ARG A 162 4.55 19.39 14.28
C ARG A 162 3.74 19.87 13.08
N LEU A 163 2.41 19.69 13.12
CA LEU A 163 1.53 20.13 12.05
C LEU A 163 1.61 21.66 11.82
N VAL A 164 1.63 22.45 12.90
CA VAL A 164 1.79 23.92 12.80
C VAL A 164 3.13 24.28 12.14
N VAL A 165 4.22 23.64 12.54
CA VAL A 165 5.54 23.89 11.98
C VAL A 165 5.62 23.45 10.51
N GLU A 166 5.09 22.26 10.18
CA GLU A 166 5.05 21.75 8.80
C GLU A 166 4.28 22.71 7.88
N ASN A 167 3.10 23.18 8.30
CA ASN A 167 2.31 24.14 7.53
C ASN A 167 3.01 25.51 7.41
N LEU A 168 3.65 25.98 8.47
CA LEU A 168 4.31 27.29 8.47
C LEU A 168 5.54 27.32 7.56
N LEU A 169 6.25 26.20 7.47
CA LEU A 169 7.46 26.04 6.66
C LEU A 169 7.17 25.48 5.25
N ASP A 170 5.93 25.20 4.91
CA ASP A 170 5.52 24.56 3.64
C ASP A 170 6.29 23.24 3.38
N ILE A 171 6.52 22.44 4.45
CA ILE A 171 7.32 21.21 4.43
C ILE A 171 6.47 19.93 4.65
N ASP A 172 5.16 20.04 4.57
CA ASP A 172 4.20 18.91 4.65
C ASP A 172 4.44 17.88 3.54
N VAL A 173 5.06 18.26 2.43
CA VAL A 173 5.51 17.36 1.37
C VAL A 173 6.36 16.19 1.89
N PHE A 174 7.22 16.43 2.91
CA PHE A 174 8.02 15.37 3.52
C PHE A 174 7.19 14.36 4.32
N SER A 175 6.11 14.81 4.96
CA SER A 175 5.16 13.94 5.64
C SER A 175 4.41 13.03 4.64
N VAL A 176 3.99 13.57 3.51
CA VAL A 176 3.38 12.81 2.41
C VAL A 176 4.39 11.81 1.83
N MET A 177 5.62 12.23 1.56
CA MET A 177 6.69 11.34 1.09
C MET A 177 6.94 10.18 2.07
N ASN A 178 7.02 10.46 3.37
CA ASN A 178 7.21 9.43 4.40
C ASN A 178 6.05 8.42 4.41
N THR A 179 4.81 8.87 4.23
CA THR A 179 3.63 8.00 4.13
C THR A 179 3.71 7.09 2.91
N LEU A 180 4.09 7.63 1.75
CA LEU A 180 4.27 6.87 0.52
C LEU A 180 5.41 5.85 0.62
N VAL A 181 6.54 6.25 1.23
CA VAL A 181 7.67 5.34 1.46
C VAL A 181 7.26 4.19 2.38
N ARG A 182 6.54 4.48 3.47
CA ARG A 182 6.04 3.44 4.38
C ARG A 182 5.08 2.47 3.69
N ALA A 183 4.16 2.98 2.86
CA ALA A 183 3.25 2.14 2.09
C ALA A 183 4.01 1.21 1.12
N ARG A 184 4.99 1.75 0.37
CA ARG A 184 5.84 0.94 -0.52
C ARG A 184 6.67 -0.09 0.24
N LEU A 185 7.22 0.29 1.39
CA LEU A 185 7.99 -0.62 2.23
C LEU A 185 7.14 -1.78 2.75
N GLN A 186 5.88 -1.52 3.08
CA GLN A 186 4.94 -2.56 3.49
C GLN A 186 4.65 -3.55 2.36
N THR A 187 4.36 -3.07 1.14
CA THR A 187 4.12 -3.95 -0.02
C THR A 187 5.34 -4.80 -0.37
N VAL A 188 6.54 -4.22 -0.30
CA VAL A 188 7.78 -4.98 -0.53
C VAL A 188 8.00 -6.05 0.54
N LYS A 189 7.74 -5.74 1.80
CA LYS A 189 7.83 -6.74 2.90
C LYS A 189 6.86 -7.90 2.71
N GLU A 190 5.64 -7.63 2.27
CA GLU A 190 4.65 -8.67 1.97
C GLU A 190 5.11 -9.55 0.81
N SER A 191 5.62 -8.93 -0.26
CA SER A 191 6.17 -9.68 -1.40
C SER A 191 7.36 -10.56 -1.03
N ILE A 192 8.25 -10.10 -0.13
CA ILE A 192 9.36 -10.90 0.37
C ILE A 192 8.84 -12.11 1.14
N LYS A 193 7.87 -11.93 2.05
CA LYS A 193 7.26 -13.05 2.79
C LYS A 193 6.64 -14.10 1.87
N ASP A 194 5.95 -13.65 0.82
CA ASP A 194 5.34 -14.58 -0.16
C ASP A 194 6.39 -15.36 -0.93
N ILE A 195 7.51 -14.71 -1.28
CA ILE A 195 8.64 -15.39 -1.94
C ILE A 195 9.31 -16.37 -0.99
N ASP A 196 9.58 -15.98 0.24
CA ASP A 196 10.19 -16.85 1.25
C ASP A 196 9.34 -18.11 1.47
N HIS A 197 8.03 -17.96 1.61
CA HIS A 197 7.11 -19.11 1.72
C HIS A 197 7.14 -20.02 0.48
N LYS A 198 7.18 -19.45 -0.73
CA LYS A 198 7.33 -20.24 -1.95
C LYS A 198 8.65 -21.01 -2.01
N VAL A 199 9.73 -20.38 -1.58
CA VAL A 199 11.05 -21.02 -1.49
C VAL A 199 11.03 -22.19 -0.51
N GLU A 200 10.39 -22.03 0.64
CA GLU A 200 10.26 -23.10 1.65
C GLU A 200 9.46 -24.29 1.10
N LEU A 201 8.31 -24.04 0.49
CA LEU A 201 7.51 -25.07 -0.17
C LEU A 201 8.26 -25.83 -1.29
N ILE A 202 9.10 -25.12 -2.05
CA ILE A 202 9.92 -25.75 -3.09
C ILE A 202 11.00 -26.62 -2.46
N LYS A 203 11.66 -26.18 -1.38
CA LYS A 203 12.65 -26.98 -0.65
C LYS A 203 12.03 -28.27 -0.14
N GLU A 204 10.89 -28.21 0.53
CA GLU A 204 10.16 -29.39 1.01
C GLU A 204 9.84 -30.37 -0.13
N LYS A 205 9.37 -29.87 -1.28
CA LYS A 205 9.10 -30.71 -2.46
C LYS A 205 10.36 -31.36 -3.03
N VAL A 206 11.46 -30.64 -3.03
CA VAL A 206 12.76 -31.17 -3.49
C VAL A 206 13.26 -32.27 -2.56
N ASP A 207 13.18 -32.07 -1.27
CA ASP A 207 13.63 -33.04 -0.27
C ASP A 207 12.74 -34.30 -0.26
N ALA A 208 11.43 -34.15 -0.40
CA ALA A 208 10.51 -35.27 -0.57
C ALA A 208 10.84 -36.10 -1.85
N LYS A 209 11.10 -35.42 -2.98
CA LYS A 209 11.49 -36.11 -4.22
C LYS A 209 12.84 -36.81 -4.11
N LYS A 210 13.84 -36.21 -3.43
CA LYS A 210 15.11 -36.88 -3.14
C LYS A 210 14.89 -38.17 -2.34
N GLY A 211 14.09 -38.11 -1.28
CA GLY A 211 13.77 -39.30 -0.49
C GLY A 211 13.12 -40.42 -1.34
N ILE A 212 12.21 -40.07 -2.26
CA ILE A 212 11.61 -41.06 -3.18
C ILE A 212 12.68 -41.65 -4.13
N ILE A 213 13.56 -40.83 -4.68
CA ILE A 213 14.64 -41.29 -5.55
C ILE A 213 15.57 -42.26 -4.81
N ASP A 214 15.95 -41.95 -3.58
CA ASP A 214 16.83 -42.80 -2.77
C ASP A 214 16.16 -44.12 -2.44
N THR A 215 14.87 -44.14 -2.13
CA THR A 215 14.11 -45.38 -1.90
C THR A 215 13.98 -46.23 -3.16
N LEU A 216 13.77 -45.62 -4.32
CA LEU A 216 13.69 -46.30 -5.61
C LEU A 216 15.04 -46.89 -6.02
N LYS A 217 16.14 -46.16 -5.81
CA LYS A 217 17.51 -46.66 -6.05
C LYS A 217 17.80 -47.90 -5.21
N LYS A 218 17.52 -47.83 -3.91
CA LYS A 218 17.71 -48.93 -3.00
C LYS A 218 16.92 -50.18 -3.42
N LYS A 219 15.64 -50.02 -3.76
CA LYS A 219 14.81 -51.12 -4.27
C LYS A 219 15.35 -51.74 -5.58
N SER A 220 15.88 -50.86 -6.48
CA SER A 220 16.48 -51.31 -7.71
C SER A 220 17.77 -52.09 -7.46
N GLU A 221 18.61 -51.62 -6.52
CA GLU A 221 19.84 -52.30 -6.12
C GLU A 221 19.55 -53.68 -5.49
N ASP A 222 18.59 -53.74 -4.59
CA ASP A 222 18.13 -54.98 -3.96
C ASP A 222 17.61 -56.00 -5.03
N SER A 223 16.79 -55.52 -5.98
CA SER A 223 16.28 -56.39 -7.07
C SER A 223 17.41 -56.90 -8.00
N ILE A 224 18.40 -56.02 -8.29
CA ILE A 224 19.58 -56.46 -9.09
C ILE A 224 20.40 -57.50 -8.35
N GLU A 225 20.54 -57.38 -7.04
CA GLU A 225 21.25 -58.39 -6.25
C GLU A 225 20.51 -59.75 -6.23
N ASP A 226 19.20 -59.73 -6.10
CA ASP A 226 18.33 -60.93 -6.13
C ASP A 226 18.40 -61.61 -7.50
N TYR A 227 18.32 -60.87 -8.61
CA TYR A 227 18.52 -61.44 -9.97
C TYR A 227 19.93 -62.02 -10.18
N LYS A 228 20.98 -61.37 -9.63
CA LYS A 228 22.33 -61.92 -9.68
C LYS A 228 22.45 -63.29 -8.96
N LYS A 229 21.78 -63.42 -7.81
CA LYS A 229 21.73 -64.71 -7.09
C LYS A 229 20.99 -65.79 -7.90
N GLU A 230 19.84 -65.41 -8.48
CA GLU A 230 19.06 -66.30 -9.32
C GLU A 230 19.82 -66.75 -10.56
N ILE A 231 20.49 -65.83 -11.24
CA ILE A 231 21.39 -66.18 -12.39
C ILE A 231 22.50 -67.09 -11.94
N SER A 232 23.13 -66.88 -10.78
CA SER A 232 24.19 -67.76 -10.25
C SER A 232 23.68 -69.16 -9.96
N THR A 233 22.50 -69.34 -9.39
CA THR A 233 21.86 -70.64 -9.17
C THR A 233 21.51 -71.34 -10.48
N ASN A 234 20.88 -70.65 -11.39
CA ASN A 234 20.53 -71.17 -12.69
C ASN A 234 21.76 -71.60 -13.50
N ASN A 235 22.85 -70.83 -13.43
CA ASN A 235 24.13 -71.19 -14.09
C ASN A 235 24.72 -72.49 -13.48
N LYS A 236 24.62 -72.66 -12.19
CA LYS A 236 25.09 -73.95 -11.56
C LYS A 236 24.22 -75.14 -12.01
N GLU A 237 22.89 -74.98 -12.07
CA GLU A 237 21.99 -76.00 -12.59
C GLU A 237 22.29 -76.36 -14.06
N VAL A 238 22.46 -75.29 -14.89
CA VAL A 238 22.85 -75.50 -16.30
C VAL A 238 24.16 -76.27 -16.41
N SER A 239 25.16 -75.92 -15.57
CA SER A 239 26.43 -76.60 -15.58
C SER A 239 26.30 -78.11 -15.18
N ALA A 240 25.48 -78.40 -14.14
CA ALA A 240 25.22 -79.77 -13.72
C ALA A 240 24.51 -80.57 -14.80
N LEU A 241 23.48 -80.01 -15.44
CA LEU A 241 22.75 -80.61 -16.55
C LEU A 241 23.63 -80.86 -17.77
N GLN A 242 24.57 -79.96 -18.05
CA GLN A 242 25.56 -80.15 -19.13
C GLN A 242 26.54 -81.31 -18.83
N GLU A 243 26.89 -81.51 -17.56
CA GLU A 243 27.71 -82.60 -17.12
C GLU A 243 26.97 -83.96 -17.26
N GLU A 244 25.71 -83.99 -16.81
CA GLU A 244 24.83 -85.17 -17.00
C GLU A 244 24.58 -85.47 -18.46
N LEU A 245 24.38 -84.50 -19.33
CA LEU A 245 24.25 -84.66 -20.78
C LEU A 245 25.51 -85.31 -21.35
N LYS A 246 26.66 -84.82 -20.92
CA LYS A 246 27.97 -85.37 -21.38
C LYS A 246 28.14 -86.83 -20.97
N ASP A 247 27.71 -87.21 -19.76
CA ASP A 247 27.73 -88.57 -19.28
C ASP A 247 26.76 -89.45 -20.07
N ILE A 248 25.57 -88.99 -20.39
CA ILE A 248 24.62 -89.70 -21.24
C ILE A 248 25.13 -89.85 -22.65
N ASP A 249 25.74 -88.83 -23.23
CA ASP A 249 26.37 -88.89 -24.56
C ASP A 249 27.49 -89.96 -24.58
N ASN A 250 28.30 -89.98 -23.54
CA ASN A 250 29.36 -91.02 -23.41
C ASN A 250 28.77 -92.46 -23.32
N GLU A 251 27.65 -92.61 -22.58
CA GLU A 251 26.95 -93.87 -22.46
C GLU A 251 26.31 -94.31 -23.80
N ILE A 252 25.71 -93.38 -24.52
CA ILE A 252 25.16 -93.59 -25.87
C ILE A 252 26.29 -94.05 -26.81
N GLU A 253 27.48 -93.44 -26.82
CA GLU A 253 28.58 -93.79 -27.65
C GLU A 253 29.13 -95.17 -27.29
N TYR A 254 29.22 -95.48 -26.01
CA TYR A 254 29.62 -96.82 -25.54
C TYR A 254 28.58 -97.90 -25.99
N LEU A 255 27.27 -97.67 -25.84
CA LEU A 255 26.22 -98.58 -26.26
C LEU A 255 26.21 -98.75 -27.81
N PHE A 256 26.41 -97.67 -28.56
CA PHE A 256 26.51 -97.68 -30.01
C PHE A 256 27.69 -98.57 -30.52
N ASN A 257 28.85 -98.41 -29.90
CA ASN A 257 30.01 -99.25 -30.21
C ASN A 257 29.73 -100.70 -29.84
N LYS A 258 29.05 -100.99 -28.73
CA LYS A 258 28.70 -102.34 -28.32
C LYS A 258 27.64 -103.03 -29.23
N VAL A 259 26.75 -102.24 -29.82
CA VAL A 259 25.80 -102.74 -30.84
C VAL A 259 26.53 -102.99 -32.15
N LYS A 260 27.46 -102.12 -32.56
CA LYS A 260 28.29 -102.31 -33.78
C LYS A 260 29.15 -103.57 -33.71
N ASP A 261 29.73 -103.84 -32.55
CA ASP A 261 30.47 -105.11 -32.34
C ASP A 261 29.52 -106.35 -32.39
N LYS A 262 28.27 -106.23 -31.99
CA LYS A 262 27.28 -107.34 -32.16
C LYS A 262 26.88 -107.52 -33.60
N ASP A 263 26.75 -106.48 -34.42
CA ASP A 263 26.44 -106.57 -35.84
C ASP A 263 27.56 -107.21 -36.67
N ASP A 264 28.82 -107.18 -36.18
CA ASP A 264 29.94 -107.86 -36.79
C ASP A 264 30.04 -109.36 -36.46
N VAL A 265 29.34 -109.84 -35.42
CA VAL A 265 29.30 -111.22 -35.03
C VAL A 265 28.67 -112.12 -36.13
N PRO A 266 27.56 -111.75 -36.80
CA PRO A 266 27.06 -112.58 -37.93
C PRO A 266 28.00 -112.69 -39.11
N LYS A 267 28.72 -111.61 -39.38
CA LYS A 267 29.78 -111.63 -40.48
C LYS A 267 30.99 -112.43 -40.12
N ARG A 268 31.37 -112.58 -38.84
CA ARG A 268 32.40 -113.46 -38.36
C ARG A 268 31.96 -114.95 -38.40
N LEU A 269 30.71 -115.23 -38.03
CA LEU A 269 30.13 -116.54 -38.11
C LEU A 269 30.07 -117.04 -39.57
N LEU A 270 29.60 -116.24 -40.51
CA LEU A 270 29.60 -116.57 -41.95
C LEU A 270 31.01 -116.82 -42.52
N LYS A 271 32.04 -116.23 -41.98
CA LYS A 271 33.43 -116.53 -42.37
C LYS A 271 33.95 -117.80 -41.73
N MET A 272 33.43 -118.24 -40.59
CA MET A 272 33.85 -119.53 -39.96
C MET A 272 33.10 -120.72 -40.56
N GLU A 273 31.90 -120.49 -41.15
CA GLU A 273 31.18 -121.57 -41.84
C GLU A 273 31.67 -121.85 -43.27
N ALA A 274 32.51 -120.91 -43.77
CA ALA A 274 33.09 -121.01 -45.13
C ALA A 274 34.52 -121.59 -45.17
N LEU A 275 35.02 -122.07 -44.02
CA LEU A 275 36.28 -122.86 -43.89
C LEU A 275 35.98 -124.31 -43.57
#